data_dfa26feb92455610cc082c6c666b8c71
#
_entry.id   dfa26feb92455610cc082c6c666b8c71
#
_cell.length_a   1.000
_cell.length_b   1.000
_cell.length_c   1.000
_cell.angle_alpha   90.00
_cell.angle_beta   90.00
_cell.angle_gamma   90.00
#
_symmetry.space_group_name_H-M   'P 1'
#
loop_
_entity.id
_entity.type
_entity.pdbx_description
1 polymer ?
#
loop_
_entity_poly.entity_id
_entity_poly.type
_entity_poly.pdbx_seq_one_letter_code
_entity_poly.pdbx_strand_id
1 'polypeptide(L)'
;MKIDEIDTTNKHLKLLAKDLREPDKNELITKTGSEEIEKTLLQGFKLTDYCRSFFVDDEIAGVYGVVASLDDKNIGSPFLLCTPKIKKIKIKFLRECKNRVEEMSDRFPVFFFFF
;
A
#
# COMPACT_ATOMS: atom_id res chain seq x y z
N MET A 1 -12.28 6.44 17.71
CA MET A 1 -11.13 6.04 16.86
C MET A 1 -11.10 6.92 15.61
N LYS A 2 -10.00 7.62 15.44
CA LYS A 2 -9.81 8.54 14.32
C LYS A 2 -9.07 7.83 13.19
N ILE A 3 -9.61 7.91 11.97
CA ILE A 3 -9.00 7.33 10.78
C ILE A 3 -8.79 8.44 9.76
N ASP A 4 -7.55 8.64 9.34
CA ASP A 4 -7.17 9.64 8.33
C ASP A 4 -6.52 8.96 7.13
N GLU A 5 -6.77 9.50 5.94
CA GLU A 5 -6.16 9.05 4.71
C GLU A 5 -5.60 10.24 3.94
N ILE A 6 -4.33 10.17 3.60
CA ILE A 6 -3.63 11.26 2.89
C ILE A 6 -2.66 10.68 1.85
N ASP A 7 -2.21 11.53 0.94
CA ASP A 7 -1.21 11.13 -0.04
C ASP A 7 0.08 10.66 0.64
N THR A 8 0.66 9.59 0.10
CA THR A 8 1.87 9.00 0.68
C THR A 8 3.09 9.88 0.47
N THR A 9 3.92 9.98 1.49
CA THR A 9 5.21 10.66 1.45
C THR A 9 6.33 9.68 1.82
N ASN A 10 7.58 10.07 1.57
CA ASN A 10 8.73 9.25 1.97
C ASN A 10 8.76 9.01 3.48
N LYS A 11 8.32 9.98 4.27
CA LYS A 11 8.24 9.84 5.73
C LYS A 11 7.29 8.72 6.14
N HIS A 12 6.15 8.62 5.45
CA HIS A 12 5.18 7.55 5.71
C HIS A 12 5.79 6.17 5.48
N LEU A 13 6.58 6.02 4.43
CA LEU A 13 7.22 4.74 4.12
C LEU A 13 8.29 4.36 5.13
N LYS A 14 9.00 5.33 5.68
CA LYS A 14 9.95 5.08 6.76
C LYS A 14 9.23 4.61 8.03
N LEU A 15 8.09 5.20 8.36
CA LEU A 15 7.27 4.77 9.49
C LEU A 15 6.70 3.36 9.25
N LEU A 16 6.23 3.11 8.05
CA LEU A 16 5.69 1.79 7.67
C LEU A 16 6.75 0.69 7.79
N ALA A 17 7.97 0.96 7.34
CA ALA A 17 9.06 0.00 7.37
C ALA A 17 9.39 -0.48 8.78
N LYS A 18 9.27 0.42 9.76
CA LYS A 18 9.59 0.10 11.16
C LYS A 18 8.61 -0.89 11.79
N ASP A 19 7.35 -0.91 11.32
CA ASP A 19 6.27 -1.65 11.97
C ASP A 19 5.47 -2.50 10.98
N LEU A 20 6.05 -2.84 9.84
CA LEU A 20 5.39 -3.65 8.82
C LEU A 20 5.05 -5.03 9.36
N ARG A 21 3.82 -5.52 9.07
CA ARG A 21 3.39 -6.86 9.48
C ARG A 21 4.32 -7.93 8.89
N GLU A 22 4.52 -9.02 9.63
CA GLU A 22 5.38 -10.11 9.17
C GLU A 22 4.96 -10.70 7.81
N PRO A 23 3.68 -10.96 7.53
CA PRO A 23 3.28 -11.45 6.21
C PRO A 23 3.67 -10.49 5.08
N ASP A 24 3.49 -9.18 5.28
CA ASP A 24 3.84 -8.18 4.27
C ASP A 24 5.35 -8.04 4.10
N LYS A 25 6.10 -8.12 5.20
CA LYS A 25 7.56 -8.12 5.18
C LYS A 25 8.11 -9.31 4.41
N ASN A 26 7.59 -10.51 4.70
CA ASN A 26 8.01 -11.74 4.03
C ASN A 26 7.70 -11.70 2.53
N GLU A 27 6.55 -11.15 2.16
CA GLU A 27 6.19 -10.99 0.75
C GLU A 27 7.17 -10.08 0.01
N LEU A 28 7.54 -8.93 0.61
CA LEU A 28 8.51 -8.02 0.02
C LEU A 28 9.88 -8.68 -0.15
N ILE A 29 10.36 -9.40 0.87
CA ILE A 29 11.63 -10.11 0.80
C ILE A 29 11.60 -11.15 -0.31
N THR A 30 10.51 -11.90 -0.42
CA THR A 30 10.34 -12.93 -1.44
C THR A 30 10.35 -12.34 -2.85
N LYS A 31 9.64 -11.24 -3.06
CA LYS A 31 9.54 -10.59 -4.38
C LYS A 31 10.82 -9.91 -4.82
N THR A 32 11.54 -9.29 -3.89
CA THR A 32 12.69 -8.44 -4.21
C THR A 32 14.04 -9.09 -3.91
N GLY A 33 14.06 -10.12 -3.09
CA GLY A 33 15.30 -10.77 -2.64
C GLY A 33 16.12 -9.91 -1.68
N SER A 34 15.56 -8.81 -1.18
CA SER A 34 16.25 -7.87 -0.29
C SER A 34 15.60 -7.80 1.09
N GLU A 35 16.42 -7.83 2.14
CA GLU A 35 15.96 -7.63 3.52
C GLU A 35 15.96 -6.16 3.93
N GLU A 36 16.40 -5.24 3.07
CA GLU A 36 16.39 -3.80 3.30
C GLU A 36 15.01 -3.22 3.03
N ILE A 37 14.09 -3.39 3.98
CA ILE A 37 12.67 -3.05 3.81
C ILE A 37 12.47 -1.56 3.49
N GLU A 38 13.06 -0.65 4.26
CA GLU A 38 12.90 0.78 4.04
C GLU A 38 13.33 1.19 2.63
N LYS A 39 14.50 0.75 2.21
CA LYS A 39 15.04 1.04 0.88
C LYS A 39 14.14 0.49 -0.22
N THR A 40 13.65 -0.74 -0.04
CA THR A 40 12.76 -1.38 -0.99
C THR A 40 11.45 -0.59 -1.14
N LEU A 41 10.86 -0.15 -0.04
CA LEU A 41 9.63 0.64 -0.05
C LEU A 41 9.83 2.00 -0.74
N LEU A 42 10.95 2.67 -0.46
CA LEU A 42 11.25 3.97 -1.07
C LEU A 42 11.48 3.84 -2.58
N GLN A 43 12.15 2.78 -3.02
CA GLN A 43 12.35 2.52 -4.45
C GLN A 43 11.03 2.20 -5.14
N GLY A 44 10.20 1.36 -4.53
CA GLY A 44 8.90 1.00 -5.06
C GLY A 44 7.95 2.18 -5.17
N PHE A 45 8.00 3.09 -4.21
CA PHE A 45 7.16 4.30 -4.21
C PHE A 45 7.36 5.15 -5.47
N LYS A 46 8.59 5.24 -5.96
CA LYS A 46 8.89 6.00 -7.18
C LYS A 46 8.21 5.43 -8.42
N LEU A 47 7.81 4.17 -8.37
CA LEU A 47 7.15 3.48 -9.48
C LEU A 47 5.62 3.52 -9.37
N THR A 48 5.07 4.06 -8.28
CA THR A 48 3.62 4.13 -8.10
C THR A 48 3.04 5.30 -8.86
N ASP A 49 1.87 5.08 -9.46
CA ASP A 49 1.06 6.14 -10.07
C ASP A 49 0.07 6.72 -9.07
N TYR A 50 -0.38 5.89 -8.15
CA TYR A 50 -1.34 6.25 -7.12
C TYR A 50 -0.91 5.58 -5.82
N CYS A 51 -0.80 6.37 -4.75
CA CYS A 51 -0.35 5.84 -3.45
C CYS A 51 -0.91 6.69 -2.31
N ARG A 52 -1.64 6.03 -1.39
CA ARG A 52 -2.28 6.68 -0.25
C ARG A 52 -1.88 5.99 1.04
N SER A 53 -1.74 6.78 2.10
CA SER A 53 -1.44 6.30 3.45
C SER A 53 -2.64 6.48 4.35
N PHE A 54 -2.89 5.53 5.24
CA PHE A 54 -3.95 5.66 6.23
C PHE A 54 -3.41 5.46 7.64
N PHE A 55 -3.99 6.23 8.54
CA PHE A 55 -3.56 6.34 9.94
C PHE A 55 -4.72 6.03 10.86
N VAL A 56 -4.43 5.37 11.97
CA VAL A 56 -5.40 5.14 13.05
C VAL A 56 -4.86 5.83 14.29
N ASP A 57 -5.61 6.79 14.83
CA ASP A 57 -5.21 7.58 16.00
C ASP A 57 -3.79 8.15 15.85
N ASP A 58 -3.51 8.76 14.67
CA ASP A 58 -2.25 9.38 14.31
C ASP A 58 -1.05 8.43 14.14
N GLU A 59 -1.28 7.12 14.16
CA GLU A 59 -0.26 6.11 13.90
C GLU A 59 -0.52 5.41 12.56
N ILE A 60 0.53 5.19 11.78
CA ILE A 60 0.37 4.59 10.46
C ILE A 60 -0.19 3.16 10.57
N ALA A 61 -1.25 2.90 9.82
CA ALA A 61 -1.87 1.57 9.74
C ALA A 61 -1.55 0.88 8.41
N GLY A 62 -1.30 1.64 7.36
CA GLY A 62 -0.93 1.05 6.10
C GLY A 62 -0.79 2.03 4.96
N VAL A 63 -0.36 1.49 3.83
CA VAL A 63 -0.22 2.21 2.56
C VAL A 63 -0.82 1.32 1.48
N TYR A 64 -1.62 1.89 0.61
CA TYR A 64 -2.17 1.18 -0.55
C TYR A 64 -1.97 2.02 -1.80
N GLY A 65 -1.99 1.37 -2.93
CA GLY A 65 -1.85 2.06 -4.20
C GLY A 65 -1.79 1.12 -5.38
N VAL A 66 -1.30 1.64 -6.49
CA VAL A 66 -1.17 0.88 -7.71
C VAL A 66 0.14 1.21 -8.41
N VAL A 67 0.81 0.19 -8.92
CA VAL A 67 2.03 0.30 -9.71
C VAL A 67 1.66 0.03 -11.16
N ALA A 68 1.99 0.97 -12.06
CA ALA A 68 1.79 0.77 -13.49
C ALA A 68 2.78 -0.25 -14.02
N SER A 69 2.34 -1.09 -14.97
CA SER A 69 3.22 -2.00 -15.68
C SER A 69 4.24 -1.21 -16.50
N LEU A 70 5.50 -1.68 -16.52
CA LEU A 70 6.55 -1.09 -17.37
C LEU A 70 6.27 -1.34 -18.85
N ASP A 71 5.62 -2.45 -19.16
CA ASP A 71 5.33 -2.86 -20.54
C ASP A 71 4.07 -2.21 -21.10
N ASP A 72 3.07 -1.96 -20.25
CA ASP A 72 1.80 -1.38 -20.66
C ASP A 72 1.24 -0.49 -19.55
N LYS A 73 1.16 0.82 -19.80
CA LYS A 73 0.66 1.80 -18.85
C LYS A 73 -0.83 1.66 -18.53
N ASN A 74 -1.57 0.89 -19.33
CA ASN A 74 -2.99 0.61 -19.07
C ASN A 74 -3.18 -0.51 -18.04
N ILE A 75 -2.12 -1.20 -17.67
CA ILE A 75 -2.14 -2.29 -16.69
C ILE A 75 -1.61 -1.79 -15.36
N GLY A 76 -2.42 -1.93 -14.31
CA GLY A 76 -2.04 -1.56 -12.96
C GLY A 76 -2.09 -2.75 -12.01
N SER A 77 -1.11 -2.86 -11.13
CA SER A 77 -1.07 -3.86 -10.05
C SER A 77 -1.32 -3.17 -8.72
N PRO A 78 -2.47 -3.44 -8.05
CA PRO A 78 -2.74 -2.85 -6.75
C PRO A 78 -1.89 -3.52 -5.67
N PHE A 79 -1.57 -2.77 -4.64
CA PHE A 79 -0.85 -3.30 -3.47
C PHE A 79 -1.43 -2.72 -2.18
N LEU A 80 -1.23 -3.46 -1.09
CA LEU A 80 -1.59 -3.05 0.26
C LEU A 80 -0.52 -3.57 1.22
N LEU A 81 0.07 -2.66 1.99
CA LEU A 81 1.07 -2.98 3.00
C LEU A 81 0.61 -2.39 4.33
N CYS A 82 0.59 -3.19 5.38
CA CYS A 82 -0.01 -2.81 6.66
C CYS A 82 0.93 -2.98 7.84
N THR A 83 0.63 -2.23 8.91
CA THR A 83 1.15 -2.46 10.25
C THR A 83 0.11 -3.29 11.04
N PRO A 84 0.45 -3.82 12.23
CA PRO A 84 -0.52 -4.50 13.06
C PRO A 84 -1.73 -3.67 13.48
N LYS A 85 -1.66 -2.35 13.34
CA LYS A 85 -2.77 -1.44 13.64
C LYS A 85 -3.98 -1.62 12.74
N ILE A 86 -3.81 -2.26 11.58
CA ILE A 86 -4.92 -2.60 10.67
C ILE A 86 -6.00 -3.43 11.37
N LYS A 87 -5.62 -4.20 12.38
CA LYS A 87 -6.57 -5.03 13.14
C LYS A 87 -7.67 -4.21 13.82
N LYS A 88 -7.38 -2.95 14.17
CA LYS A 88 -8.33 -2.05 14.82
C LYS A 88 -9.44 -1.57 13.90
N ILE A 89 -9.21 -1.61 12.58
CA ILE A 89 -10.13 -1.04 11.58
C ILE A 89 -10.57 -2.06 10.53
N LYS A 90 -10.31 -3.34 10.77
CA LYS A 90 -10.51 -4.40 9.77
C LYS A 90 -11.90 -4.37 9.11
N ILE A 91 -12.97 -4.23 9.90
CA ILE A 91 -14.33 -4.24 9.37
C ILE A 91 -14.58 -2.99 8.51
N LYS A 92 -14.21 -1.81 9.01
CA LYS A 92 -14.38 -0.56 8.28
C LYS A 92 -13.55 -0.55 7.00
N PHE A 93 -12.33 -1.04 7.09
CA PHE A 93 -11.44 -1.16 5.94
C PHE A 93 -12.06 -2.03 4.83
N LEU A 94 -12.65 -3.17 5.20
CA LEU A 94 -13.29 -4.05 4.22
C LEU A 94 -14.49 -3.38 3.54
N ARG A 95 -15.26 -2.57 4.26
CA ARG A 95 -16.39 -1.83 3.68
C ARG A 95 -15.95 -0.81 2.65
N GLU A 96 -14.82 -0.16 2.86
CA GLU A 96 -14.32 0.87 1.96
C GLU A 96 -13.46 0.34 0.82
N CYS A 97 -13.00 -0.91 0.92
CA CYS A 97 -12.11 -1.53 -0.05
C CYS A 97 -12.69 -1.49 -1.47
N LYS A 98 -13.99 -1.74 -1.61
CA LYS A 98 -14.68 -1.69 -2.90
C LYS A 98 -14.55 -0.31 -3.55
N ASN A 99 -14.80 0.76 -2.81
CA ASN A 99 -14.72 2.12 -3.33
C ASN A 99 -13.30 2.48 -3.77
N ARG A 100 -12.30 2.03 -3.01
CA ARG A 100 -10.89 2.29 -3.34
C ARG A 100 -10.46 1.54 -4.59
N VAL A 101 -10.93 0.31 -4.76
CA VAL A 101 -10.67 -0.46 -5.97
C VAL A 101 -11.27 0.22 -7.19
N GLU A 102 -12.49 0.71 -7.11
CA GLU A 102 -13.13 1.45 -8.19
C GLU A 102 -12.35 2.71 -8.56
N GLU A 103 -11.88 3.46 -7.56
CA GLU A 103 -11.06 4.65 -7.78
C GLU A 103 -9.76 4.33 -8.51
N MET A 104 -9.09 3.25 -8.13
CA MET A 104 -7.85 2.82 -8.79
C MET A 104 -8.11 2.31 -10.20
N SER A 105 -9.22 1.57 -10.43
CA SER A 105 -9.53 1.03 -11.74
C SER A 105 -9.91 2.11 -12.76
N ASP A 106 -10.39 3.27 -12.33
CA ASP A 106 -10.65 4.41 -13.22
C ASP A 106 -9.36 4.95 -13.85
N ARG A 107 -8.21 4.76 -13.19
CA ARG A 107 -6.90 5.15 -13.70
C ARG A 107 -6.31 4.13 -14.66
N PHE A 108 -6.68 2.86 -14.50
CA PHE A 108 -6.10 1.75 -15.27
C PHE A 108 -7.23 0.89 -15.87
N PRO A 109 -7.41 0.91 -17.20
CA PRO A 109 -8.44 0.07 -17.87
C PRO A 109 -8.27 -1.43 -17.60
N VAL A 110 -7.03 -1.89 -17.40
CA VAL A 110 -6.74 -3.28 -17.04
C VAL A 110 -6.18 -3.31 -15.64
N PHE A 111 -6.76 -4.15 -14.78
CA PHE A 111 -6.46 -4.15 -13.36
C PHE A 111 -6.31 -5.57 -12.83
N PHE A 112 -5.14 -5.87 -12.24
CA PHE A 112 -4.86 -7.17 -11.65
C PHE A 112 -4.82 -7.05 -10.12
N PHE A 113 -5.47 -8.00 -9.44
CA PHE A 113 -5.51 -8.06 -7.98
C PHE A 113 -4.53 -9.08 -7.44
N PHE A 114 -3.78 -8.68 -6.41
CA PHE A 114 -2.87 -9.54 -5.65
C PHE A 114 -3.15 -9.33 -4.16
N PHE A 115 -4.10 -10.05 -3.64
CA PHE A 115 -4.40 -10.04 -2.22
C PHE A 115 -4.09 -11.39 -1.60
#